data_52ba7087f46eaee1aa8005c319bea8af
#
_entry.id   52ba7087f46eaee1aa8005c319bea8af
#
_cell.length_a   1.000
_cell.length_b   1.000
_cell.length_c   1.000
_cell.angle_alpha   90.00
_cell.angle_beta   90.00
_cell.angle_gamma   90.00
#
_symmetry.space_group_name_H-M   'P 1'
#
loop_
_entity.id
_entity.type
_entity.pdbx_description
1 polymer ?
#
loop_
_entity_poly.entity_id
_entity_poly.type
_entity_poly.pdbx_seq_one_letter_code
_entity_poly.pdbx_strand_id
1 'polypeptide(L)'
;HALDPDVILLTNFTTAQPEDLLENRTEGRDWQGLRAVEKKAVFKMPLGLYRSFTPSIDSPLTLLWMAKTLHPERFADVDLKAETKRFYKTVFGAELTDEQVERIYRPAKAAGVGAARAR
;
A
#
# COMPACT_ATOMS: atom_id res chain seq x y z
N HIS A 1 -7.46 20.05 8.96
CA HIS A 1 -7.78 18.96 9.91
C HIS A 1 -9.28 18.69 10.06
N ALA A 2 -10.15 19.20 9.14
CA ALA A 2 -11.60 19.06 9.27
C ALA A 2 -12.09 17.60 9.24
N LEU A 3 -11.34 16.66 8.62
CA LEU A 3 -11.75 15.25 8.48
C LEU A 3 -11.16 14.33 9.54
N ASP A 4 -10.07 14.68 10.20
CA ASP A 4 -9.37 13.89 11.22
C ASP A 4 -9.53 12.36 11.09
N PRO A 5 -8.99 11.74 10.04
CA PRO A 5 -9.21 10.33 9.74
C PRO A 5 -8.51 9.40 10.74
N ASP A 6 -9.05 8.19 10.93
CA ASP A 6 -8.40 7.15 11.72
C ASP A 6 -7.30 6.41 10.97
N VAL A 7 -7.38 6.40 9.64
CA VAL A 7 -6.42 5.73 8.75
C VAL A 7 -6.17 6.58 7.50
N ILE A 8 -4.93 6.64 7.05
CA ILE A 8 -4.54 7.27 5.77
C ILE A 8 -3.93 6.21 4.86
N LEU A 9 -4.46 6.09 3.65
CA LEU A 9 -3.90 5.25 2.60
C LEU A 9 -3.27 6.13 1.52
N LEU A 10 -1.97 5.99 1.31
CA LEU A 10 -1.23 6.71 0.28
C LEU A 10 -1.26 5.95 -1.03
N THR A 11 -1.78 6.56 -2.07
CA THR A 11 -1.84 5.93 -3.39
C THR A 11 -0.48 5.94 -4.09
N ASN A 12 -0.34 5.12 -5.13
CA ASN A 12 0.89 5.07 -5.95
C ASN A 12 1.00 6.23 -6.96
N PHE A 13 0.10 7.21 -6.89
CA PHE A 13 0.17 8.44 -7.70
C PHE A 13 1.05 9.53 -7.05
N THR A 14 1.52 9.29 -5.84
CA THR A 14 2.43 10.19 -5.12
C THR A 14 3.71 9.46 -4.71
N THR A 15 4.80 10.20 -4.63
CA THR A 15 6.07 9.70 -4.10
C THR A 15 6.09 9.65 -2.57
N ALA A 16 5.11 10.29 -1.90
CA ALA A 16 5.03 10.29 -0.45
C ALA A 16 4.98 8.87 0.12
N GLN A 17 5.72 8.66 1.19
CA GLN A 17 5.75 7.45 1.98
C GLN A 17 5.11 7.69 3.35
N PRO A 18 4.69 6.65 4.08
CA PRO A 18 4.13 6.80 5.41
C PRO A 18 5.00 7.66 6.35
N GLU A 19 6.31 7.46 6.31
CA GLU A 19 7.29 8.19 7.12
C GLU A 19 7.27 9.71 6.84
N ASP A 20 6.98 10.12 5.60
CA ASP A 20 6.92 11.53 5.24
C ASP A 20 5.79 12.27 5.97
N LEU A 21 4.67 11.57 6.22
CA LEU A 21 3.55 12.12 7.00
C LEU A 21 3.81 11.99 8.51
N LEU A 22 4.29 10.82 8.95
CA LEU A 22 4.56 10.53 10.36
C LEU A 22 5.62 11.47 10.94
N GLU A 23 6.62 11.85 10.15
CA GLU A 23 7.70 12.75 10.53
C GLU A 23 7.49 14.19 10.05
N ASN A 24 6.29 14.49 9.52
CA ASN A 24 5.89 15.83 9.04
C ASN A 24 6.87 16.45 8.01
N ARG A 25 7.38 15.62 7.10
CA ARG A 25 8.38 16.03 6.08
C ARG A 25 7.79 16.51 4.76
N THR A 26 6.47 16.67 4.67
CA THR A 26 5.82 17.14 3.43
C THR A 26 5.73 18.65 3.40
N GLU A 27 6.28 19.28 2.37
CA GLU A 27 6.25 20.73 2.23
C GLU A 27 4.82 21.29 2.14
N GLY A 28 4.58 22.39 2.84
CA GLY A 28 3.32 23.14 2.80
C GLY A 28 2.13 22.45 3.45
N ARG A 29 2.33 21.35 4.16
CA ARG A 29 1.27 20.64 4.89
C ARG A 29 1.73 20.21 6.27
N ASP A 30 0.86 20.40 7.25
CA ASP A 30 1.06 19.92 8.61
C ASP A 30 0.12 18.73 8.88
N TRP A 31 0.71 17.58 9.18
CA TRP A 31 0.02 16.34 9.47
C TRP A 31 -0.07 16.02 10.96
N GLN A 32 0.62 16.82 11.78
CA GLN A 32 0.63 16.62 13.23
C GLN A 32 -0.77 16.84 13.81
N GLY A 33 -1.10 16.09 14.86
CA GLY A 33 -2.41 16.17 15.52
C GLY A 33 -3.54 15.43 14.78
N LEU A 34 -3.28 14.77 13.66
CA LEU A 34 -4.24 13.83 13.07
C LEU A 34 -4.17 12.48 13.77
N ARG A 35 -5.34 11.91 14.11
CA ARG A 35 -5.42 10.60 14.77
C ARG A 35 -4.68 9.50 14.02
N ALA A 36 -4.75 9.47 12.69
CA ALA A 36 -4.03 8.50 11.86
C ALA A 36 -2.51 8.61 12.04
N VAL A 37 -1.98 9.82 12.16
CA VAL A 37 -0.55 10.06 12.36
C VAL A 37 -0.12 9.68 13.78
N GLU A 38 -0.89 10.09 14.79
CA GLU A 38 -0.62 9.74 16.19
C GLU A 38 -0.66 8.22 16.44
N LYS A 39 -1.62 7.54 15.81
CA LYS A 39 -1.75 6.07 15.87
C LYS A 39 -0.81 5.32 14.92
N LYS A 40 0.01 6.03 14.13
CA LYS A 40 0.85 5.45 13.07
C LYS A 40 0.07 4.61 12.04
N ALA A 41 -1.20 4.97 11.82
CA ALA A 41 -2.10 4.31 10.90
C ALA A 41 -2.05 4.95 9.50
N VAL A 42 -0.83 5.11 8.98
CA VAL A 42 -0.55 5.62 7.63
C VAL A 42 0.11 4.50 6.83
N PHE A 43 -0.49 4.13 5.70
CA PHE A 43 -0.05 2.99 4.91
C PHE A 43 0.12 3.38 3.44
N LYS A 44 1.11 2.78 2.77
CA LYS A 44 1.28 2.87 1.33
C LYS A 44 0.50 1.75 0.65
N MET A 45 -0.30 2.09 -0.35
CA MET A 45 -1.02 1.08 -1.12
C MET A 45 -0.06 0.20 -1.92
N PRO A 46 -0.37 -1.10 -2.08
CA PRO A 46 0.44 -2.03 -2.86
C PRO A 46 0.61 -1.58 -4.31
N LEU A 47 1.68 -2.06 -4.94
CA LEU A 47 1.93 -1.93 -6.36
C LEU A 47 2.16 -3.34 -6.95
N GLY A 48 1.10 -3.92 -7.50
CA GLY A 48 1.13 -5.21 -8.17
C GLY A 48 1.32 -5.07 -9.68
N LEU A 49 0.41 -5.60 -10.46
CA LEU A 49 0.41 -5.45 -11.93
C LEU A 49 0.24 -4.00 -12.36
N TYR A 50 -0.53 -3.25 -11.58
CA TYR A 50 -0.74 -1.83 -11.75
C TYR A 50 -0.89 -1.15 -10.38
N ARG A 51 -1.13 0.16 -10.37
CA ARG A 51 -1.39 0.93 -9.15
C ARG A 51 -2.66 0.42 -8.48
N SER A 52 -2.55 -0.08 -7.25
CA SER A 52 -3.66 -0.77 -6.58
C SER A 52 -4.89 0.09 -6.28
N PHE A 53 -4.77 1.42 -6.37
CA PHE A 53 -5.92 2.32 -6.32
C PHE A 53 -6.80 2.22 -7.57
N THR A 54 -6.25 1.76 -8.69
CA THR A 54 -6.96 1.59 -9.95
C THR A 54 -7.36 0.12 -10.12
N PRO A 55 -8.60 -0.18 -10.49
CA PRO A 55 -9.02 -1.56 -10.71
C PRO A 55 -8.14 -2.28 -11.73
N SER A 56 -7.72 -3.47 -11.39
CA SER A 56 -6.94 -4.37 -12.25
C SER A 56 -7.25 -5.82 -11.92
N ILE A 57 -6.65 -6.78 -12.65
CA ILE A 57 -6.91 -8.21 -12.45
C ILE A 57 -6.51 -8.64 -11.02
N ASP A 58 -5.51 -8.04 -10.43
CA ASP A 58 -5.05 -8.33 -9.06
C ASP A 58 -5.75 -7.50 -7.97
N SER A 59 -6.81 -6.76 -8.31
CA SER A 59 -7.62 -6.02 -7.33
C SER A 59 -8.15 -6.88 -6.16
N PRO A 60 -8.47 -8.18 -6.32
CA PRO A 60 -8.83 -9.02 -5.17
C PRO A 60 -7.76 -9.06 -4.09
N LEU A 61 -6.48 -9.04 -4.46
CA LEU A 61 -5.37 -8.98 -3.51
C LEU A 61 -5.29 -7.62 -2.80
N THR A 62 -5.60 -6.54 -3.50
CA THR A 62 -5.69 -5.19 -2.91
C THR A 62 -6.79 -5.13 -1.86
N LEU A 63 -7.97 -5.70 -2.15
CA LEU A 63 -9.07 -5.77 -1.19
C LEU A 63 -8.70 -6.60 0.04
N LEU A 64 -8.02 -7.72 -0.15
CA LEU A 64 -7.55 -8.56 0.95
C LEU A 64 -6.51 -7.82 1.82
N TRP A 65 -5.57 -7.12 1.18
CA TRP A 65 -4.60 -6.27 1.88
C TRP A 65 -5.30 -5.16 2.68
N MET A 66 -6.28 -4.47 2.08
CA MET A 66 -7.05 -3.43 2.77
C MET A 66 -7.81 -4.01 3.97
N ALA A 67 -8.49 -5.13 3.79
CA ALA A 67 -9.23 -5.79 4.86
C ALA A 67 -8.30 -6.15 6.03
N LYS A 68 -7.15 -6.76 5.75
CA LYS A 68 -6.15 -7.11 6.76
C LYS A 68 -5.51 -5.89 7.42
N THR A 69 -5.29 -4.81 6.65
CA THR A 69 -4.71 -3.55 7.16
C THR A 69 -5.67 -2.81 8.08
N LEU A 70 -6.96 -2.75 7.70
CA LEU A 70 -7.98 -2.02 8.45
C LEU A 70 -8.54 -2.82 9.65
N HIS A 71 -8.55 -4.15 9.54
CA HIS A 71 -9.12 -5.05 10.55
C HIS A 71 -8.17 -6.24 10.81
N PRO A 72 -6.94 -5.98 11.31
CA PRO A 72 -5.92 -7.03 11.46
C PRO A 72 -6.37 -8.18 12.35
N GLU A 73 -7.20 -7.91 13.37
CA GLU A 73 -7.73 -8.93 14.28
C GLU A 73 -8.72 -9.88 13.60
N ARG A 74 -9.47 -9.40 12.60
CA ARG A 74 -10.46 -10.21 11.86
C ARG A 74 -9.81 -11.06 10.76
N PHE A 75 -8.63 -10.69 10.33
CA PHE A 75 -7.89 -11.34 9.26
C PHE A 75 -6.52 -11.85 9.75
N ALA A 76 -6.43 -12.18 11.05
CA ALA A 76 -5.19 -12.65 11.67
C ALA A 76 -4.71 -13.98 11.09
N ASP A 77 -5.64 -14.85 10.69
CA ASP A 77 -5.41 -16.16 10.09
C ASP A 77 -5.07 -16.10 8.59
N VAL A 78 -5.20 -14.94 7.95
CA VAL A 78 -4.90 -14.77 6.52
C VAL A 78 -3.40 -14.53 6.32
N ASP A 79 -2.75 -15.46 5.62
CA ASP A 79 -1.38 -15.28 5.13
C ASP A 79 -1.40 -14.58 3.76
N LEU A 80 -1.26 -13.27 3.77
CA LEU A 80 -1.30 -12.45 2.56
C LEU A 80 -0.20 -12.84 1.56
N LYS A 81 0.97 -13.25 2.02
CA LYS A 81 2.07 -13.70 1.15
C LYS A 81 1.68 -14.98 0.42
N ALA A 82 1.17 -15.97 1.15
CA ALA A 82 0.73 -17.24 0.57
C ALA A 82 -0.42 -17.03 -0.41
N GLU A 83 -1.41 -16.21 -0.06
CA GLU A 83 -2.54 -15.88 -0.94
C GLU A 83 -2.08 -15.17 -2.22
N THR A 84 -1.13 -14.25 -2.12
CA THR A 84 -0.57 -13.56 -3.30
C THR A 84 0.15 -14.52 -4.23
N LYS A 85 1.01 -15.40 -3.70
CA LYS A 85 1.69 -16.43 -4.49
C LYS A 85 0.70 -17.37 -5.17
N ARG A 86 -0.31 -17.83 -4.43
CA ARG A 86 -1.36 -18.70 -4.96
C ARG A 86 -2.14 -18.01 -6.09
N PHE A 87 -2.51 -16.76 -5.92
CA PHE A 87 -3.24 -15.99 -6.92
C PHE A 87 -2.43 -15.84 -8.22
N TYR A 88 -1.17 -15.40 -8.13
CA TYR A 88 -0.32 -15.23 -9.29
C TYR A 88 -0.04 -16.55 -10.02
N LYS A 89 0.16 -17.63 -9.28
CA LYS A 89 0.33 -18.97 -9.87
C LYS A 89 -0.94 -19.42 -10.59
N THR A 90 -2.11 -19.26 -9.98
CA THR A 90 -3.39 -19.72 -10.53
C THR A 90 -3.82 -18.89 -11.74
N VAL A 91 -3.69 -17.55 -11.67
CA VAL A 91 -4.21 -16.64 -12.70
C VAL A 91 -3.22 -16.45 -13.85
N PHE A 92 -1.92 -16.36 -13.54
CA PHE A 92 -0.90 -16.03 -14.52
C PHE A 92 0.11 -17.15 -14.79
N GLY A 93 0.05 -18.26 -14.05
CA GLY A 93 1.09 -19.29 -14.10
C GLY A 93 2.46 -18.83 -13.56
N ALA A 94 2.50 -17.72 -12.83
CA ALA A 94 3.74 -17.10 -12.36
C ALA A 94 4.02 -17.50 -10.91
N GLU A 95 5.22 -18.02 -10.65
CA GLU A 95 5.71 -18.32 -9.30
C GLU A 95 6.52 -17.14 -8.78
N LEU A 96 5.96 -16.44 -7.78
CA LEU A 96 6.63 -15.31 -7.15
C LEU A 96 7.56 -15.77 -6.01
N THR A 97 8.73 -15.15 -5.94
CA THR A 97 9.60 -15.25 -4.76
C THR A 97 9.06 -14.41 -3.60
N ASP A 98 9.53 -14.66 -2.39
CA ASP A 98 9.19 -13.86 -1.22
C ASP A 98 9.56 -12.38 -1.42
N GLU A 99 10.72 -12.12 -2.01
CA GLU A 99 11.19 -10.77 -2.29
C GLU A 99 10.28 -10.03 -3.30
N GLN A 100 9.79 -10.73 -4.31
CA GLN A 100 8.84 -10.14 -5.28
C GLN A 100 7.52 -9.78 -4.60
N VAL A 101 7.02 -10.64 -3.71
CA VAL A 101 5.80 -10.35 -2.92
C VAL A 101 6.03 -9.14 -2.00
N GLU A 102 7.17 -9.07 -1.33
CA GLU A 102 7.51 -7.92 -0.48
C GLU A 102 7.51 -6.60 -1.27
N ARG A 103 8.02 -6.60 -2.50
CA ARG A 103 8.01 -5.41 -3.36
C ARG A 103 6.60 -4.96 -3.75
N ILE A 104 5.64 -5.87 -3.87
CA ILE A 104 4.23 -5.54 -4.12
C ILE A 104 3.66 -4.73 -2.97
N TYR A 105 3.89 -5.17 -1.73
CA TYR A 105 3.29 -4.57 -0.54
C TYR A 105 4.13 -3.46 0.10
N ARG A 106 5.39 -3.34 -0.28
CA ARG A 106 6.30 -2.27 0.13
C ARG A 106 6.96 -1.64 -1.10
N PRO A 107 6.18 -0.96 -1.95
CA PRO A 107 6.72 -0.37 -3.17
C PRO A 107 7.73 0.74 -2.85
N ALA A 108 8.80 0.79 -3.65
CA ALA A 108 9.82 1.82 -3.53
C ALA A 108 9.22 3.22 -3.76
N LYS A 109 9.87 4.26 -3.22
CA LYS A 109 9.40 5.65 -3.24
C LYS A 109 9.00 6.14 -4.65
N ALA A 110 9.76 5.78 -5.68
CA ALA A 110 9.50 6.18 -7.06
C ALA A 110 8.60 5.21 -7.83
N ALA A 111 8.25 4.05 -7.23
CA ALA A 111 7.44 3.05 -7.90
C ALA A 111 6.01 3.57 -8.12
N GLY A 112 5.49 3.39 -9.32
CA GLY A 112 4.15 3.83 -9.71
C GLY A 112 4.03 5.31 -10.13
N VAL A 113 5.01 6.14 -9.82
CA VAL A 113 5.13 7.50 -10.38
C VAL A 113 5.91 7.33 -11.68
N GLY A 114 5.21 7.45 -12.80
CA GLY A 114 5.66 7.08 -14.13
C GLY A 114 7.16 7.28 -14.42
N ALA A 115 7.81 6.23 -14.85
CA ALA A 115 9.25 6.19 -15.18
C ALA A 115 9.66 7.16 -16.30
N ALA A 116 8.71 7.77 -17.00
CA ALA A 116 8.96 8.73 -18.07
C ALA A 116 9.62 10.04 -17.61
N ARG A 117 9.83 10.25 -16.32
CA ARG A 117 10.47 11.44 -15.75
C ARG A 117 11.79 11.19 -15.03
N ALA A 118 12.30 9.99 -15.03
CA ALA A 118 13.66 9.68 -14.59
C ALA A 118 14.62 9.88 -15.77
N ARG A 119 14.72 11.11 -16.22
CA ARG A 119 15.76 11.54 -17.14
C ARG A 119 16.79 12.37 -16.39
#